data_e27bdec8cd787c91044ca9f1d98a2931
#
_entry.id   e27bdec8cd787c91044ca9f1d98a2931
#
_cell.length_a   1.000
_cell.length_b   1.000
_cell.length_c   1.000
_cell.angle_alpha   90.00
_cell.angle_beta   90.00
_cell.angle_gamma   90.00
#
_symmetry.space_group_name_H-M   'P 1'
#
loop_
_entity.id
_entity.type
_entity.pdbx_description
1 polymer ?
#
loop_
_entity_poly.entity_id
_entity_poly.type
_entity_poly.pdbx_seq_one_letter_code
_entity_poly.pdbx_strand_id
1 'polypeptide(L)'
;MLKHTLAASLVLAALALLRPAACLASPTSEVEKYLSGLATWSADFKQTIDDGHGKVVRSAAGKLYLQKPGKFRWDYSEPSEQLILADGKQIWFYDKDLQQANVRNMDASLANTPAVLLSGGGSLSSQFDVTALAPSDGLEWYQLIPKHPDTDFQLVRIGFRSGDLASMFLADKLNQVTQLTFSNPKRNAKFAADLFTFVPPPGVDVIGRGGK
;
A
#
# COMPACT_ATOMS: atom_id res chain seq x y z
N MET A 1 72.58 8.97 -39.55
CA MET A 1 71.73 9.98 -38.93
C MET A 1 70.27 9.57 -39.12
N LEU A 2 69.72 8.81 -38.22
CA LEU A 2 68.28 8.50 -38.18
C LEU A 2 67.94 7.82 -36.85
N LYS A 3 67.55 8.55 -35.82
CA LYS A 3 67.01 8.06 -34.57
C LYS A 3 66.18 9.20 -33.98
N HIS A 4 65.01 8.95 -33.63
CA HIS A 4 64.00 9.73 -32.86
C HIS A 4 62.67 9.99 -33.59
N THR A 5 61.82 8.98 -33.70
CA THR A 5 60.38 9.20 -33.79
C THR A 5 59.65 7.86 -33.53
N LEU A 6 59.49 7.43 -32.25
CA LEU A 6 58.66 6.31 -31.88
C LEU A 6 58.44 6.35 -30.36
N ALA A 7 57.72 7.33 -29.84
CA ALA A 7 57.31 7.35 -28.44
C ALA A 7 56.14 8.31 -28.13
N ALA A 8 55.13 8.42 -28.97
CA ALA A 8 54.00 9.34 -28.71
C ALA A 8 52.62 8.78 -29.00
N SER A 9 52.42 7.46 -29.07
CA SER A 9 51.12 6.89 -29.48
C SER A 9 50.49 5.88 -28.50
N LEU A 10 50.95 5.83 -27.25
CA LEU A 10 50.46 4.80 -26.31
C LEU A 10 49.79 5.34 -25.02
N VAL A 11 49.40 6.62 -24.96
CA VAL A 11 48.78 7.19 -23.74
C VAL A 11 47.29 7.52 -23.91
N LEU A 12 46.71 7.38 -25.09
CA LEU A 12 45.31 7.81 -25.35
C LEU A 12 44.25 6.71 -25.28
N ALA A 13 44.58 5.48 -24.87
CA ALA A 13 43.65 4.35 -24.90
C ALA A 13 43.10 3.93 -23.51
N ALA A 14 43.49 4.59 -22.40
CA ALA A 14 43.12 4.15 -21.04
C ALA A 14 42.02 4.98 -20.37
N LEU A 15 41.38 5.95 -21.06
CA LEU A 15 40.41 6.86 -20.43
C LEU A 15 38.90 6.56 -20.76
N ALA A 16 38.59 5.40 -21.35
CA ALA A 16 37.23 5.13 -21.88
C ALA A 16 36.43 4.09 -21.11
N LEU A 17 36.76 3.71 -19.87
CA LEU A 17 36.06 2.64 -19.14
C LEU A 17 35.55 3.00 -17.73
N LEU A 18 35.48 4.26 -17.35
CA LEU A 18 34.69 4.66 -16.18
C LEU A 18 33.24 4.97 -16.63
N ARG A 19 32.48 3.94 -16.95
CA ARG A 19 30.99 4.07 -16.93
C ARG A 19 30.62 4.16 -15.46
N PRO A 20 29.94 5.25 -15.00
CA PRO A 20 29.37 5.24 -13.67
C PRO A 20 28.38 4.07 -13.61
N ALA A 21 28.62 3.12 -12.70
CA ALA A 21 27.64 2.12 -12.38
C ALA A 21 26.40 2.88 -11.88
N ALA A 22 25.33 2.90 -12.66
CA ALA A 22 24.06 3.40 -12.22
C ALA A 22 23.69 2.55 -11.00
N CYS A 23 23.76 3.13 -9.82
CA CYS A 23 23.30 2.50 -8.58
C CYS A 23 21.79 2.36 -8.72
N LEU A 24 21.34 1.21 -9.22
CA LEU A 24 19.89 0.90 -9.25
C LEU A 24 19.45 0.82 -7.78
N ALA A 25 18.52 1.68 -7.42
CA ALA A 25 17.90 1.61 -6.10
C ALA A 25 17.29 0.21 -5.90
N SER A 26 17.37 -0.34 -4.69
CA SER A 26 16.75 -1.63 -4.43
C SER A 26 15.22 -1.51 -4.50
N PRO A 27 14.49 -2.56 -4.96
CA PRO A 27 13.04 -2.54 -5.00
C PRO A 27 12.40 -2.16 -3.66
N THR A 28 12.98 -2.64 -2.56
CA THR A 28 12.54 -2.28 -1.20
C THR A 28 12.66 -0.78 -0.95
N SER A 29 13.81 -0.17 -1.34
CA SER A 29 14.03 1.27 -1.10
C SER A 29 13.10 2.14 -1.93
N GLU A 30 12.70 1.73 -3.11
CA GLU A 30 11.74 2.46 -3.95
C GLU A 30 10.34 2.49 -3.32
N VAL A 31 9.84 1.33 -2.90
CA VAL A 31 8.55 1.23 -2.21
C VAL A 31 8.59 1.96 -0.86
N GLU A 32 9.65 1.79 -0.06
CA GLU A 32 9.82 2.49 1.21
C GLU A 32 9.86 4.01 1.01
N LYS A 33 10.54 4.49 0.00
CA LYS A 33 10.59 5.92 -0.33
C LYS A 33 9.22 6.48 -0.66
N TYR A 34 8.42 5.75 -1.45
CA TYR A 34 7.04 6.15 -1.73
C TYR A 34 6.23 6.21 -0.44
N LEU A 35 6.19 5.11 0.31
CA LEU A 35 5.41 5.02 1.53
C LEU A 35 5.84 6.02 2.60
N SER A 36 7.15 6.23 2.81
CA SER A 36 7.66 7.21 3.78
C SER A 36 7.36 8.65 3.41
N GLY A 37 7.26 8.95 2.12
CA GLY A 37 6.88 10.27 1.61
C GLY A 37 5.39 10.63 1.78
N LEU A 38 4.55 9.67 2.23
CA LEU A 38 3.14 9.92 2.48
C LEU A 38 2.91 10.37 3.92
N ALA A 39 2.48 11.63 4.13
CA ALA A 39 1.84 12.08 5.37
C ALA A 39 0.34 11.79 5.32
N THR A 40 -0.29 12.08 4.18
CA THR A 40 -1.69 11.75 3.88
C THR A 40 -1.82 11.22 2.47
N TRP A 41 -2.84 10.39 2.25
CA TRP A 41 -3.17 9.90 0.92
C TRP A 41 -4.67 9.64 0.82
N SER A 42 -5.26 9.88 -0.34
CA SER A 42 -6.64 9.49 -0.62
C SER A 42 -6.79 9.09 -2.07
N ALA A 43 -7.75 8.20 -2.34
CA ALA A 43 -8.14 7.79 -3.69
C ALA A 43 -9.58 7.27 -3.69
N ASP A 44 -10.20 7.26 -4.85
CA ASP A 44 -11.35 6.41 -5.10
C ASP A 44 -10.83 4.98 -5.34
N PHE A 45 -11.55 3.96 -4.88
CA PHE A 45 -11.18 2.57 -5.09
C PHE A 45 -12.29 1.74 -5.71
N LYS A 46 -11.89 0.73 -6.47
CA LYS A 46 -12.72 -0.43 -6.82
C LYS A 46 -12.03 -1.67 -6.28
N GLN A 47 -12.80 -2.54 -5.66
CA GLN A 47 -12.34 -3.79 -5.07
C GLN A 47 -13.09 -4.95 -5.71
N THR A 48 -12.35 -6.00 -6.03
CA THR A 48 -12.91 -7.32 -6.33
C THR A 48 -12.27 -8.35 -5.42
N ILE A 49 -13.05 -9.35 -5.03
CA ILE A 49 -12.56 -10.52 -4.32
C ILE A 49 -12.94 -11.73 -5.18
N ASP A 50 -11.97 -12.55 -5.51
CA ASP A 50 -12.21 -13.84 -6.17
C ASP A 50 -11.90 -15.00 -5.25
N ASP A 51 -12.38 -16.19 -5.60
CA ASP A 51 -12.28 -17.43 -4.83
C ASP A 51 -10.95 -18.16 -5.01
N GLY A 52 -9.95 -17.50 -5.62
CA GLY A 52 -8.66 -18.12 -5.96
C GLY A 52 -8.68 -18.96 -7.24
N HIS A 53 -9.85 -19.12 -7.87
CA HIS A 53 -10.02 -19.80 -9.15
C HIS A 53 -10.40 -18.83 -10.28
N GLY A 54 -10.34 -17.53 -9.99
CA GLY A 54 -10.65 -16.46 -10.95
C GLY A 54 -12.13 -16.10 -11.03
N LYS A 55 -12.99 -16.69 -10.18
CA LYS A 55 -14.39 -16.30 -10.11
C LYS A 55 -14.57 -15.18 -9.08
N VAL A 56 -14.98 -14.01 -9.54
CA VAL A 56 -15.31 -12.89 -8.65
C VAL A 56 -16.54 -13.24 -7.82
N VAL A 57 -16.37 -13.24 -6.50
CA VAL A 57 -17.41 -13.54 -5.52
C VAL A 57 -17.95 -12.29 -4.83
N ARG A 58 -17.18 -11.18 -4.86
CA ARG A 58 -17.60 -9.90 -4.29
C ARG A 58 -16.97 -8.75 -5.06
N SER A 59 -17.74 -7.68 -5.22
CA SER A 59 -17.25 -6.39 -5.73
C SER A 59 -17.70 -5.27 -4.82
N ALA A 60 -16.87 -4.25 -4.67
CA ALA A 60 -17.16 -3.07 -3.87
C ALA A 60 -16.47 -1.84 -4.47
N ALA A 61 -16.97 -0.65 -4.13
CA ALA A 61 -16.35 0.60 -4.51
C ALA A 61 -16.53 1.65 -3.41
N GLY A 62 -15.68 2.68 -3.43
CA GLY A 62 -15.77 3.74 -2.45
C GLY A 62 -14.56 4.65 -2.43
N LYS A 63 -14.26 5.22 -1.26
CA LYS A 63 -13.14 6.14 -1.05
C LYS A 63 -12.26 5.68 0.11
N LEU A 64 -10.95 5.83 -0.09
CA LEU A 64 -9.96 5.55 0.95
C LEU A 64 -9.21 6.83 1.30
N TYR A 65 -9.04 7.05 2.60
CA TYR A 65 -8.22 8.11 3.16
C TYR A 65 -7.24 7.55 4.16
N LEU A 66 -6.00 7.99 4.11
CA LEU A 66 -4.93 7.63 5.02
C LEU A 66 -4.31 8.88 5.60
N GLN A 67 -3.99 8.86 6.88
CA GLN A 67 -3.17 9.86 7.55
C GLN A 67 -2.25 9.18 8.54
N LYS A 68 -0.96 9.35 8.33
CA LYS A 68 0.05 8.81 9.26
C LYS A 68 0.16 9.65 10.53
N PRO A 69 0.45 9.01 11.67
CA PRO A 69 0.52 7.57 11.87
C PRO A 69 -0.86 6.94 12.15
N GLY A 70 -1.10 5.76 11.60
CA GLY A 70 -2.14 4.83 12.05
C GLY A 70 -3.60 5.24 11.83
N LYS A 71 -3.89 6.31 11.11
CA LYS A 71 -5.26 6.71 10.81
C LYS A 71 -5.64 6.34 9.40
N PHE A 72 -6.81 5.73 9.25
CA PHE A 72 -7.40 5.51 7.94
C PHE A 72 -8.93 5.54 8.01
N ARG A 73 -9.54 5.84 6.88
CA ARG A 73 -10.98 5.82 6.67
C ARG A 73 -11.26 5.18 5.33
N TRP A 74 -12.06 4.15 5.34
CA TRP A 74 -12.46 3.39 4.18
C TRP A 74 -13.98 3.47 4.07
N ASP A 75 -14.46 4.35 3.21
CA ASP A 75 -15.88 4.56 2.96
C ASP A 75 -16.29 3.69 1.77
N TYR A 76 -17.04 2.62 2.00
CA TYR A 76 -17.70 1.87 0.96
C TYR A 76 -19.02 2.54 0.59
N SER A 77 -19.25 2.71 -0.72
CA SER A 77 -20.50 3.23 -1.27
C SER A 77 -21.29 2.19 -2.05
N GLU A 78 -20.64 1.09 -2.45
CA GLU A 78 -21.20 -0.01 -3.21
C GLU A 78 -20.66 -1.36 -2.70
N PRO A 79 -21.51 -2.42 -2.65
CA PRO A 79 -22.93 -2.47 -2.96
C PRO A 79 -23.81 -1.90 -1.83
N SER A 80 -23.24 -1.69 -0.64
CA SER A 80 -23.87 -1.12 0.54
C SER A 80 -22.95 -0.11 1.23
N GLU A 81 -23.54 0.83 1.98
CA GLU A 81 -22.75 1.82 2.69
C GLU A 81 -22.16 1.23 3.97
N GLN A 82 -20.83 1.11 3.99
CA GLN A 82 -20.08 0.64 5.15
C GLN A 82 -18.90 1.58 5.40
N LEU A 83 -18.52 1.71 6.66
CA LEU A 83 -17.35 2.48 7.07
C LEU A 83 -16.40 1.59 7.88
N ILE A 84 -15.12 1.60 7.50
CA ILE A 84 -14.04 1.12 8.35
C ILE A 84 -13.16 2.32 8.66
N LEU A 85 -13.03 2.67 9.94
CA LEU A 85 -12.30 3.85 10.36
C LEU A 85 -11.36 3.54 11.51
N ALA A 86 -10.08 3.90 11.37
CA ALA A 86 -9.11 3.90 12.44
C ALA A 86 -8.72 5.34 12.81
N ASP A 87 -8.80 5.67 14.08
CA ASP A 87 -8.46 6.99 14.62
C ASP A 87 -7.03 7.08 15.20
N GLY A 88 -6.28 5.97 15.12
CA GLY A 88 -4.94 5.80 15.70
C GLY A 88 -4.95 5.10 17.07
N LYS A 89 -6.11 4.86 17.67
CA LYS A 89 -6.29 4.13 18.94
C LYS A 89 -7.30 2.99 18.82
N GLN A 90 -8.36 3.24 18.11
CA GLN A 90 -9.48 2.32 17.91
C GLN A 90 -9.77 2.15 16.43
N ILE A 91 -10.38 1.02 16.09
CA ILE A 91 -10.96 0.79 14.78
C ILE A 91 -12.46 0.54 14.92
N TRP A 92 -13.21 1.20 14.06
CA TRP A 92 -14.63 1.13 13.91
C TRP A 92 -14.98 0.42 12.62
N PHE A 93 -15.96 -0.49 12.70
CA PHE A 93 -16.62 -1.13 11.57
C PHE A 93 -18.10 -0.78 11.68
N TYR A 94 -18.59 0.06 10.80
CA TYR A 94 -19.98 0.48 10.80
C TYR A 94 -20.67 0.00 9.54
N ASP A 95 -21.79 -0.71 9.72
CA ASP A 95 -22.68 -1.12 8.66
C ASP A 95 -23.98 -0.33 8.79
N LYS A 96 -24.25 0.50 7.78
CA LYS A 96 -25.41 1.40 7.80
C LYS A 96 -26.72 0.67 7.66
N ASP A 97 -26.75 -0.40 6.83
CA ASP A 97 -27.98 -1.16 6.57
C ASP A 97 -28.38 -1.97 7.79
N LEU A 98 -27.40 -2.48 8.54
CA LEU A 98 -27.63 -3.20 9.79
C LEU A 98 -27.82 -2.27 10.99
N GLN A 99 -27.54 -0.97 10.85
CA GLN A 99 -27.47 -0.01 11.95
C GLN A 99 -26.60 -0.50 13.13
N GLN A 100 -25.47 -1.12 12.81
CA GLN A 100 -24.56 -1.71 13.77
C GLN A 100 -23.14 -1.17 13.61
N ALA A 101 -22.50 -0.85 14.73
CA ALA A 101 -21.10 -0.47 14.78
C ALA A 101 -20.33 -1.38 15.73
N ASN A 102 -19.22 -1.92 15.27
CA ASN A 102 -18.26 -2.65 16.10
C ASN A 102 -17.03 -1.78 16.35
N VAL A 103 -16.59 -1.68 17.60
CA VAL A 103 -15.37 -0.97 17.98
C VAL A 103 -14.38 -1.91 18.66
N ARG A 104 -13.11 -1.80 18.28
CA ARG A 104 -11.99 -2.57 18.85
C ARG A 104 -10.79 -1.67 19.05
N ASN A 105 -9.94 -2.02 20.02
CA ASN A 105 -8.64 -1.34 20.13
C ASN A 105 -7.77 -1.70 18.91
N MET A 106 -6.99 -0.73 18.46
CA MET A 106 -5.93 -0.97 17.46
C MET A 106 -4.82 -1.77 18.13
N ASP A 107 -4.85 -3.05 17.95
CA ASP A 107 -3.80 -3.99 18.37
C ASP A 107 -3.05 -4.53 17.13
N ALA A 108 -2.04 -5.35 17.38
CA ALA A 108 -1.25 -5.98 16.32
C ALA A 108 -2.08 -6.85 15.36
N SER A 109 -3.33 -7.23 15.73
CA SER A 109 -4.20 -8.04 14.86
C SER A 109 -4.71 -7.29 13.62
N LEU A 110 -4.57 -5.96 13.61
CA LEU A 110 -4.85 -5.13 12.43
C LEU A 110 -3.69 -5.09 11.43
N ALA A 111 -2.54 -5.68 11.77
CA ALA A 111 -1.39 -5.82 10.86
C ALA A 111 -1.76 -6.49 9.52
N ASN A 112 -2.96 -7.04 9.42
CA ASN A 112 -3.43 -7.87 8.34
C ASN A 112 -4.37 -7.17 7.35
N THR A 113 -4.51 -5.84 7.41
CA THR A 113 -5.31 -5.11 6.41
C THR A 113 -4.44 -4.36 5.41
N PRO A 114 -4.88 -4.22 4.13
CA PRO A 114 -4.18 -3.39 3.15
C PRO A 114 -3.91 -1.96 3.63
N ALA A 115 -4.82 -1.43 4.44
CA ALA A 115 -4.70 -0.10 5.02
C ALA A 115 -3.51 0.04 5.97
N VAL A 116 -3.18 -1.00 6.74
CA VAL A 116 -2.04 -0.99 7.67
C VAL A 116 -0.72 -0.97 6.90
N LEU A 117 -0.60 -1.75 5.82
CA LEU A 117 0.57 -1.70 4.95
C LEU A 117 0.82 -0.27 4.44
N LEU A 118 -0.24 0.44 4.07
CA LEU A 118 -0.16 1.81 3.54
C LEU A 118 -0.01 2.86 4.66
N SER A 119 -0.62 2.65 5.82
CA SER A 119 -0.60 3.60 6.94
C SER A 119 0.72 3.62 7.72
N GLY A 120 1.58 2.62 7.50
CA GLY A 120 2.96 2.58 7.98
C GLY A 120 3.11 2.26 9.45
N GLY A 121 3.64 1.10 9.75
CA GLY A 121 4.13 0.70 11.08
C GLY A 121 5.42 -0.09 10.91
N GLY A 122 6.58 0.56 11.04
CA GLY A 122 7.89 -0.09 10.89
C GLY A 122 8.48 -0.05 9.48
N SER A 123 9.72 -0.55 9.35
CA SER A 123 10.40 -0.68 8.08
C SER A 123 9.77 -1.79 7.24
N LEU A 124 9.53 -1.52 5.96
CA LEU A 124 9.03 -2.53 5.02
C LEU A 124 9.99 -3.72 4.92
N SER A 125 11.29 -3.44 4.92
CA SER A 125 12.35 -4.46 4.86
C SER A 125 12.38 -5.39 6.07
N SER A 126 11.90 -4.96 7.23
CA SER A 126 11.78 -5.83 8.42
C SER A 126 10.58 -6.78 8.33
N GLN A 127 9.56 -6.42 7.57
CA GLN A 127 8.29 -7.15 7.51
C GLN A 127 8.14 -7.99 6.24
N PHE A 128 8.76 -7.56 5.12
CA PHE A 128 8.58 -8.17 3.81
C PHE A 128 9.88 -8.35 3.06
N ASP A 129 9.95 -9.42 2.27
CA ASP A 129 10.89 -9.54 1.16
C ASP A 129 10.25 -8.90 -0.08
N VAL A 130 10.92 -7.90 -0.64
CA VAL A 130 10.40 -7.11 -1.76
C VAL A 130 11.18 -7.42 -3.03
N THR A 131 10.45 -7.72 -4.10
CA THR A 131 11.01 -8.02 -5.42
C THR A 131 10.29 -7.18 -6.48
N ALA A 132 11.04 -6.52 -7.35
CA ALA A 132 10.47 -5.89 -8.54
C ALA A 132 10.08 -6.98 -9.55
N LEU A 133 8.91 -6.84 -10.14
CA LEU A 133 8.41 -7.71 -11.20
C LEU A 133 8.55 -6.99 -12.57
N ALA A 134 8.41 -7.76 -13.65
CA ALA A 134 8.31 -7.18 -14.97
C ALA A 134 7.07 -6.25 -15.03
N PRO A 135 7.20 -5.05 -15.60
CA PRO A 135 6.06 -4.16 -15.80
C PRO A 135 4.97 -4.82 -16.65
N SER A 136 3.73 -4.63 -16.27
CA SER A 136 2.56 -5.08 -17.05
C SER A 136 1.39 -4.12 -16.89
N ASP A 137 0.53 -4.02 -17.90
CA ASP A 137 -0.67 -3.17 -17.90
C ASP A 137 -0.39 -1.68 -17.61
N GLY A 138 0.82 -1.23 -17.98
CA GLY A 138 1.29 0.13 -17.71
C GLY A 138 1.55 0.40 -16.22
N LEU A 139 1.81 -0.64 -15.44
CA LEU A 139 2.16 -0.57 -14.03
C LEU A 139 3.56 -1.13 -13.78
N GLU A 140 4.27 -0.49 -12.88
CA GLU A 140 5.50 -0.99 -12.25
C GLU A 140 5.08 -1.80 -11.03
N TRP A 141 5.38 -3.10 -11.01
CA TRP A 141 4.92 -4.01 -9.99
C TRP A 141 6.01 -4.41 -9.01
N TYR A 142 5.64 -4.43 -7.74
CA TYR A 142 6.47 -4.93 -6.65
C TYR A 142 5.72 -6.03 -5.90
N GLN A 143 6.38 -7.15 -5.70
CA GLN A 143 5.88 -8.26 -4.90
C GLN A 143 6.47 -8.20 -3.50
N LEU A 144 5.62 -8.37 -2.51
CA LEU A 144 5.95 -8.37 -1.09
C LEU A 144 5.54 -9.72 -0.50
N ILE A 145 6.51 -10.46 0.00
CA ILE A 145 6.28 -11.71 0.73
C ILE A 145 6.49 -11.44 2.21
N PRO A 146 5.49 -11.69 3.07
CA PRO A 146 5.65 -11.52 4.51
C PRO A 146 6.76 -12.41 5.06
N LYS A 147 7.62 -11.86 5.94
CA LYS A 147 8.68 -12.61 6.64
C LYS A 147 8.16 -13.37 7.85
N HIS A 148 7.02 -12.95 8.38
CA HIS A 148 6.42 -13.53 9.57
C HIS A 148 5.14 -14.31 9.21
N PRO A 149 4.93 -15.49 9.80
CA PRO A 149 3.77 -16.32 9.48
C PRO A 149 2.44 -15.80 10.07
N ASP A 150 2.50 -14.81 10.96
CA ASP A 150 1.32 -14.30 11.69
C ASP A 150 0.46 -13.33 10.88
N THR A 151 0.72 -13.20 9.57
CA THR A 151 -0.10 -12.41 8.65
C THR A 151 -1.18 -13.25 7.99
N ASP A 152 -2.33 -12.67 7.68
CA ASP A 152 -3.41 -13.36 6.94
C ASP A 152 -3.07 -13.48 5.44
N PHE A 153 -2.15 -12.66 4.94
CA PHE A 153 -1.71 -12.67 3.55
C PHE A 153 -0.47 -13.53 3.36
N GLN A 154 -0.46 -14.32 2.29
CA GLN A 154 0.73 -15.02 1.83
C GLN A 154 1.50 -14.21 0.78
N LEU A 155 0.84 -13.29 0.08
CA LEU A 155 1.40 -12.49 -0.99
C LEU A 155 0.67 -11.16 -1.10
N VAL A 156 1.44 -10.08 -1.24
CA VAL A 156 0.93 -8.76 -1.63
C VAL A 156 1.69 -8.32 -2.88
N ARG A 157 0.99 -7.73 -3.84
CA ARG A 157 1.61 -6.99 -4.94
C ARG A 157 1.09 -5.57 -4.94
N ILE A 158 1.96 -4.63 -5.21
CA ILE A 158 1.61 -3.22 -5.36
C ILE A 158 2.07 -2.74 -6.73
N GLY A 159 1.18 -2.04 -7.42
CA GLY A 159 1.40 -1.53 -8.77
C GLY A 159 1.36 -0.01 -8.78
N PHE A 160 2.42 0.59 -9.33
CA PHE A 160 2.54 2.04 -9.49
C PHE A 160 2.32 2.43 -10.94
N ARG A 161 1.65 3.57 -11.15
CA ARG A 161 1.52 4.23 -12.45
C ARG A 161 1.97 5.67 -12.32
N SER A 162 2.97 6.06 -13.11
CA SER A 162 3.53 7.42 -13.08
C SER A 162 3.94 7.87 -11.66
N GLY A 163 4.46 6.93 -10.87
CA GLY A 163 4.94 7.18 -9.50
C GLY A 163 3.85 7.26 -8.44
N ASP A 164 2.58 6.97 -8.76
CA ASP A 164 1.48 6.88 -7.80
C ASP A 164 0.95 5.46 -7.67
N LEU A 165 0.53 5.10 -6.44
CA LEU A 165 -0.11 3.82 -6.19
C LEU A 165 -1.42 3.71 -6.97
N ALA A 166 -1.50 2.74 -7.86
CA ALA A 166 -2.63 2.53 -8.76
C ALA A 166 -3.34 1.19 -8.55
N SER A 167 -2.64 0.18 -8.02
CA SER A 167 -3.26 -1.12 -7.77
C SER A 167 -2.62 -1.83 -6.59
N MET A 168 -3.40 -2.65 -5.90
CA MET A 168 -2.93 -3.64 -4.94
C MET A 168 -3.60 -4.98 -5.22
N PHE A 169 -2.84 -6.04 -5.02
CA PHE A 169 -3.28 -7.42 -5.13
C PHE A 169 -2.85 -8.14 -3.85
N LEU A 170 -3.78 -8.82 -3.19
CA LEU A 170 -3.53 -9.53 -1.95
C LEU A 170 -4.08 -10.94 -2.06
N ALA A 171 -3.23 -11.93 -1.92
CA ALA A 171 -3.64 -13.32 -1.78
C ALA A 171 -3.58 -13.70 -0.30
N ASP A 172 -4.68 -14.22 0.23
CA ASP A 172 -4.73 -14.71 1.60
C ASP A 172 -4.34 -16.20 1.69
N LYS A 173 -4.28 -16.72 2.90
CA LYS A 173 -3.91 -18.14 3.14
C LYS A 173 -4.99 -19.13 2.70
N LEU A 174 -6.19 -18.67 2.39
CA LEU A 174 -7.29 -19.47 1.83
C LEU A 174 -7.33 -19.39 0.31
N ASN A 175 -6.29 -18.77 -0.32
CA ASN A 175 -6.19 -18.51 -1.75
C ASN A 175 -7.26 -17.55 -2.29
N GLN A 176 -8.00 -16.83 -1.43
CA GLN A 176 -8.83 -15.74 -1.92
C GLN A 176 -7.92 -14.60 -2.39
N VAL A 177 -8.32 -13.98 -3.46
CA VAL A 177 -7.59 -12.87 -4.04
C VAL A 177 -8.41 -11.60 -3.96
N THR A 178 -7.89 -10.62 -3.24
CA THR A 178 -8.43 -9.25 -3.22
C THR A 178 -7.62 -8.38 -4.17
N GLN A 179 -8.28 -7.80 -5.15
CA GLN A 179 -7.69 -6.79 -6.03
C GLN A 179 -8.33 -5.43 -5.75
N LEU A 180 -7.48 -4.43 -5.55
CA LEU A 180 -7.84 -3.02 -5.42
C LEU A 180 -7.28 -2.25 -6.60
N THR A 181 -8.11 -1.43 -7.23
CA THR A 181 -7.69 -0.46 -8.24
C THR A 181 -8.02 0.93 -7.73
N PHE A 182 -7.02 1.81 -7.76
CA PHE A 182 -7.15 3.18 -7.27
C PHE A 182 -7.22 4.17 -8.43
N SER A 183 -8.04 5.20 -8.25
CA SER A 183 -8.17 6.31 -9.18
C SER A 183 -8.21 7.63 -8.41
N ASN A 184 -7.88 8.74 -9.11
CA ASN A 184 -7.86 10.08 -8.52
C ASN A 184 -6.99 10.19 -7.25
N PRO A 185 -5.76 9.62 -7.21
CA PRO A 185 -4.91 9.66 -6.03
C PRO A 185 -4.52 11.10 -5.69
N LYS A 186 -4.54 11.42 -4.38
CA LYS A 186 -4.07 12.71 -3.85
C LYS A 186 -3.09 12.44 -2.72
N ARG A 187 -1.85 12.88 -2.89
CA ARG A 187 -0.79 12.77 -1.88
C ARG A 187 -0.67 14.08 -1.10
N ASN A 188 -0.46 13.93 0.21
CA ASN A 188 -0.12 15.01 1.13
C ASN A 188 -1.13 16.18 1.10
N ALA A 189 -2.40 15.87 0.79
CA ALA A 189 -3.49 16.83 0.88
C ALA A 189 -3.89 17.07 2.35
N LYS A 190 -4.36 18.25 2.66
CA LYS A 190 -4.94 18.56 3.97
C LYS A 190 -6.35 17.96 4.05
N PHE A 191 -6.62 17.29 5.15
CA PHE A 191 -7.94 16.76 5.46
C PHE A 191 -8.62 17.59 6.55
N ALA A 192 -9.95 17.51 6.62
CA ALA A 192 -10.72 18.07 7.72
C ALA A 192 -10.33 17.38 9.04
N ALA A 193 -10.35 18.11 10.14
CA ALA A 193 -9.87 17.62 11.43
C ALA A 193 -10.70 16.43 11.97
N ASP A 194 -11.95 16.36 11.58
CA ASP A 194 -12.94 15.35 12.00
C ASP A 194 -13.03 14.14 11.05
N LEU A 195 -12.27 14.14 9.94
CA LEU A 195 -12.34 13.06 8.94
C LEU A 195 -12.12 11.66 9.54
N PHE A 196 -11.26 11.57 10.56
CA PHE A 196 -10.92 10.33 11.25
C PHE A 196 -11.61 10.22 12.61
N THR A 197 -12.78 10.83 12.76
CA THR A 197 -13.62 10.72 13.94
C THR A 197 -14.93 10.09 13.55
N PHE A 198 -15.37 9.07 14.31
CA PHE A 198 -16.67 8.45 14.11
C PHE A 198 -17.51 8.60 15.37
N VAL A 199 -18.69 9.13 15.21
CA VAL A 199 -19.72 9.18 16.23
C VAL A 199 -20.89 8.38 15.74
N PRO A 200 -21.24 7.26 16.40
CA PRO A 200 -22.37 6.44 15.99
C PRO A 200 -23.67 7.28 15.92
N PRO A 201 -24.42 7.22 14.82
CA PRO A 201 -25.70 7.88 14.73
C PRO A 201 -26.69 7.40 15.80
N PRO A 202 -27.72 8.21 16.17
CA PRO A 202 -28.75 7.77 17.07
C PRO A 202 -29.45 6.48 16.57
N GLY A 203 -29.63 5.49 17.46
CA GLY A 203 -30.26 4.21 17.13
C GLY A 203 -29.32 3.13 16.62
N VAL A 204 -28.05 3.43 16.41
CA VAL A 204 -27.02 2.44 16.04
C VAL A 204 -26.66 1.59 17.25
N ASP A 205 -26.70 0.27 17.09
CA ASP A 205 -26.20 -0.68 18.09
C ASP A 205 -24.68 -0.70 18.09
N VAL A 206 -24.06 -0.47 19.25
CA VAL A 206 -22.59 -0.41 19.38
C VAL A 206 -22.09 -1.63 20.14
N ILE A 207 -21.37 -2.50 19.45
CA ILE A 207 -20.78 -3.72 19.99
C ILE A 207 -19.29 -3.52 20.20
N GLY A 208 -18.77 -4.00 21.34
CA GLY A 208 -17.36 -3.94 21.70
C GLY A 208 -17.07 -2.90 22.77
N ARG A 209 -15.84 -2.94 23.32
CA ARG A 209 -15.39 -1.98 24.33
C ARG A 209 -14.61 -0.87 23.64
N GLY A 210 -15.28 0.24 23.40
CA GLY A 210 -14.59 1.50 23.29
C GLY A 210 -13.88 1.74 24.64
N GLY A 211 -12.57 1.82 24.66
CA GLY A 211 -11.85 2.18 25.87
C GLY A 211 -12.37 3.54 26.38
N LYS A 212 -12.78 3.61 27.65
CA LYS A 212 -12.98 4.87 28.36
C LYS A 212 -11.64 5.59 28.52
#